data_44392a6fc5984ff28b2f883461ff4e0e
#
_entry.id   44392a6fc5984ff28b2f883461ff4e0e
#
_cell.length_a   1.000
_cell.length_b   1.000
_cell.length_c   1.000
_cell.angle_alpha   90.00
_cell.angle_beta   90.00
_cell.angle_gamma   90.00
#
_symmetry.space_group_name_H-M   'P 1'
#
loop_
_entity.id
_entity.type
_entity.pdbx_description
1 polymer ?
#
loop_
_entity_poly.entity_id
_entity_poly.type
_entity_poly.pdbx_seq_one_letter_code
_entity_poly.pdbx_strand_id
1 'polypeptide(L)'
;MDFKHYLNNNPHVTGFINGWISEYLDALHDVPFFIKDIEISIYQVKFCTIYWTDRESFISECSTIVKYKVLSEGLTYTTRISFWLDGYFVVDDLQVMNFRTSAPEGLENHFTQRLDLIPYMNRGEYDLAAKHILSKYYPEFSSSTDNVGTIDVMVLARRMGLNVVFLNVSEVNEQQRAMVKFDSEPVKAFDPETGEIFEYFSNMGDLIVDAKLLIPRRVGELNNSILHECVHWEYHWQHFAFKRMLSNHYGSPKLIPLNLVNDNPEYSMECQAKGIAPRILMPKNLVEKMVISTMGEFSYLGFSNVTELSLLAKAVDKVAIAYHASRQSAKIRLEELGFSNNSSAYDYIDGSYVPSHITSTNGEIYLHQTFTIGFSELINLASTNKELSELLLSGEYVYANTFVCLNDSRYVKVGPFGHLVLTEEALNDVSKCCLAFSYEYLSFNSGLSTQYEYTLFKLSDADYGRILNGFNQNAEVLDVREEAVALDNFNVYIQEIITENAGIVDYLYDVRLSFEEVVSKIVDYRGYDNQEFMAQTNLHRNFLGKLRQFKGTSYEEMTLLKLFVGLKIPTIYLEKFFAIAGRTINPTDPKMQYITQLLSVYHGIDIDKFEKLVKQIPA
;
A
#
# COMPACT_ATOMS: atom_id res chain seq x y z
N MET A 1 11.80 33.60 -5.92
CA MET A 1 12.20 33.79 -7.34
C MET A 1 11.95 32.46 -8.03
N ASP A 2 11.18 32.44 -9.11
CA ASP A 2 10.98 31.23 -9.93
C ASP A 2 11.99 31.21 -11.09
N PHE A 3 12.07 30.07 -11.80
CA PHE A 3 13.01 29.85 -12.88
C PHE A 3 12.83 30.88 -14.04
N LYS A 4 11.60 31.23 -14.39
CA LYS A 4 11.32 32.22 -15.40
C LYS A 4 11.83 33.63 -14.99
N HIS A 5 11.67 33.98 -13.74
CA HIS A 5 12.19 35.23 -13.19
C HIS A 5 13.73 35.23 -13.20
N TYR A 6 14.36 34.09 -12.89
CA TYR A 6 15.80 33.89 -12.97
C TYR A 6 16.31 34.11 -14.40
N LEU A 7 15.68 33.49 -15.42
CA LEU A 7 16.05 33.68 -16.83
C LEU A 7 16.01 35.16 -17.28
N ASN A 8 15.09 35.94 -16.72
CA ASN A 8 14.94 37.36 -17.07
C ASN A 8 15.91 38.28 -16.34
N ASN A 9 16.48 37.88 -15.21
CA ASN A 9 17.24 38.79 -14.36
C ASN A 9 18.69 38.37 -14.14
N ASN A 10 19.11 37.17 -14.58
CA ASN A 10 20.51 36.75 -14.49
C ASN A 10 21.29 37.32 -15.70
N PRO A 11 22.33 38.19 -15.47
CA PRO A 11 23.05 38.86 -16.56
C PRO A 11 23.77 37.87 -17.51
N HIS A 12 24.28 36.75 -17.00
CA HIS A 12 24.95 35.76 -17.84
C HIS A 12 23.95 35.06 -18.77
N VAL A 13 22.84 34.58 -18.21
CA VAL A 13 21.79 33.89 -18.98
C VAL A 13 21.15 34.82 -19.98
N THR A 14 20.82 36.06 -19.58
CA THR A 14 20.27 37.07 -20.49
C THR A 14 21.25 37.46 -21.58
N GLY A 15 22.54 37.50 -21.27
CA GLY A 15 23.60 37.73 -22.25
C GLY A 15 23.64 36.64 -23.34
N PHE A 16 23.59 35.38 -22.94
CA PHE A 16 23.54 34.25 -23.87
C PHE A 16 22.26 34.27 -24.73
N ILE A 17 21.10 34.49 -24.13
CA ILE A 17 19.84 34.53 -24.87
C ILE A 17 19.83 35.70 -25.86
N ASN A 18 20.30 36.86 -25.45
CA ASN A 18 20.41 38.04 -26.36
C ASN A 18 21.38 37.78 -27.51
N GLY A 19 22.54 37.15 -27.25
CA GLY A 19 23.49 36.77 -28.29
C GLY A 19 22.85 35.88 -29.34
N TRP A 20 22.20 34.79 -28.89
CA TRP A 20 21.50 33.87 -29.77
C TRP A 20 20.35 34.54 -30.55
N ILE A 21 19.55 35.40 -29.90
CA ILE A 21 18.47 36.14 -30.56
C ILE A 21 19.04 37.06 -31.65
N SER A 22 20.17 37.73 -31.41
CA SER A 22 20.82 38.57 -32.39
C SER A 22 21.24 37.74 -33.62
N GLU A 23 21.92 36.63 -33.41
CA GLU A 23 22.32 35.73 -34.51
C GLU A 23 21.11 35.20 -35.30
N TYR A 24 20.04 34.81 -34.59
CA TYR A 24 18.79 34.33 -35.19
C TYR A 24 18.10 35.44 -36.05
N LEU A 25 18.06 36.67 -35.58
CA LEU A 25 17.47 37.80 -36.31
C LEU A 25 18.34 38.17 -37.51
N ASP A 26 19.66 38.14 -37.37
CA ASP A 26 20.60 38.34 -38.49
C ASP A 26 20.39 37.30 -39.61
N ALA A 27 20.14 36.04 -39.23
CA ALA A 27 19.88 34.98 -40.19
C ALA A 27 18.51 35.08 -40.87
N LEU A 28 17.48 35.62 -40.17
CA LEU A 28 16.13 35.75 -40.69
C LEU A 28 16.02 36.86 -41.75
N HIS A 29 16.80 37.94 -41.61
CA HIS A 29 16.66 39.09 -42.46
C HIS A 29 17.45 39.04 -43.77
N ASP A 30 18.21 37.97 -44.02
CA ASP A 30 18.97 37.71 -45.27
C ASP A 30 19.67 38.98 -45.85
N VAL A 31 20.15 39.81 -44.93
CA VAL A 31 20.66 41.12 -45.26
C VAL A 31 22.11 40.98 -45.77
N PRO A 32 22.44 41.56 -46.92
CA PRO A 32 23.80 41.49 -47.40
C PRO A 32 24.80 42.05 -46.39
N PHE A 33 25.98 41.49 -46.36
CA PHE A 33 27.12 41.60 -45.45
C PHE A 33 27.48 42.95 -44.83
N PHE A 34 26.77 44.02 -45.16
CA PHE A 34 27.07 45.41 -44.79
C PHE A 34 26.22 46.01 -43.70
N ILE A 35 25.26 45.23 -43.09
CA ILE A 35 24.32 45.81 -42.15
C ILE A 35 24.23 44.92 -40.93
N LYS A 36 25.23 45.00 -40.08
CA LYS A 36 25.32 44.17 -38.86
C LYS A 36 25.07 44.95 -37.56
N ASP A 37 24.05 45.79 -37.48
CA ASP A 37 23.74 46.43 -36.21
C ASP A 37 22.24 46.31 -35.91
N ILE A 38 21.90 45.20 -35.26
CA ILE A 38 20.61 45.02 -34.60
C ILE A 38 20.75 45.42 -33.14
N GLU A 39 20.05 46.47 -32.74
CA GLU A 39 19.97 46.87 -31.35
C GLU A 39 18.72 46.27 -30.69
N ILE A 40 18.91 45.31 -29.77
CA ILE A 40 17.83 44.71 -29.00
C ILE A 40 17.51 45.65 -27.82
N SER A 41 16.33 46.24 -27.84
CA SER A 41 15.92 47.21 -26.82
C SER A 41 15.10 46.60 -25.68
N ILE A 42 14.40 45.52 -25.92
CA ILE A 42 13.59 44.83 -24.92
C ILE A 42 13.64 43.35 -25.16
N TYR A 43 13.99 42.61 -24.09
CA TYR A 43 13.92 41.18 -24.03
C TYR A 43 13.19 40.77 -22.73
N GLN A 44 12.23 39.90 -22.82
CA GLN A 44 11.60 39.27 -21.64
C GLN A 44 10.98 37.92 -22.01
N VAL A 45 11.34 36.89 -21.33
CA VAL A 45 10.66 35.58 -21.44
C VAL A 45 9.24 35.70 -20.93
N LYS A 46 8.27 35.47 -21.81
CA LYS A 46 6.84 35.56 -21.52
C LYS A 46 6.24 34.19 -21.16
N PHE A 47 6.71 33.17 -21.81
CA PHE A 47 6.27 31.81 -21.60
C PHE A 47 7.49 30.91 -21.42
N CYS A 48 7.38 29.89 -20.54
CA CYS A 48 8.42 28.93 -20.29
C CYS A 48 7.78 27.60 -19.85
N THR A 49 7.97 26.56 -20.64
CA THR A 49 7.67 25.20 -20.27
C THR A 49 9.00 24.48 -20.05
N ILE A 50 9.16 23.79 -18.94
CA ILE A 50 10.38 23.10 -18.59
C ILE A 50 10.10 21.60 -18.62
N TYR A 51 11.03 20.82 -19.18
CA TYR A 51 10.97 19.37 -19.26
C TYR A 51 12.14 18.79 -18.48
N TRP A 52 11.83 17.94 -17.52
CA TRP A 52 12.84 17.18 -16.79
C TRP A 52 13.41 16.10 -17.71
N THR A 53 14.69 16.09 -17.96
CA THR A 53 15.35 15.11 -18.82
C THR A 53 16.21 14.13 -18.04
N ASP A 54 16.86 14.63 -17.01
CA ASP A 54 17.66 13.85 -16.07
C ASP A 54 17.78 14.59 -14.73
N ARG A 55 18.37 13.96 -13.72
CA ARG A 55 18.61 14.56 -12.40
C ARG A 55 19.22 15.95 -12.47
N GLU A 56 20.21 16.16 -13.32
CA GLU A 56 20.95 17.42 -13.42
C GLU A 56 20.58 18.26 -14.64
N SER A 57 19.79 17.73 -15.57
CA SER A 57 19.54 18.34 -16.88
C SER A 57 18.07 18.56 -17.14
N PHE A 58 17.76 19.61 -17.88
CA PHE A 58 16.42 19.92 -18.35
C PHE A 58 16.45 20.55 -19.74
N ILE A 59 15.30 20.52 -20.40
CA ILE A 59 15.05 21.24 -21.65
C ILE A 59 13.94 22.25 -21.38
N SER A 60 14.08 23.46 -21.89
CA SER A 60 13.03 24.48 -21.73
C SER A 60 12.58 25.05 -23.06
N GLU A 61 11.27 25.02 -23.29
CA GLU A 61 10.62 25.80 -24.34
C GLU A 61 10.37 27.18 -23.85
N CYS A 62 10.89 28.17 -24.53
CA CYS A 62 10.76 29.59 -24.19
C CYS A 62 10.09 30.37 -25.31
N SER A 63 9.31 31.37 -24.94
CA SER A 63 8.76 32.34 -25.86
C SER A 63 9.04 33.72 -25.34
N THR A 64 9.61 34.57 -26.18
CA THR A 64 9.92 35.95 -25.82
C THR A 64 9.36 36.95 -26.85
N ILE A 65 9.10 38.13 -26.41
CA ILE A 65 8.80 39.27 -27.28
C ILE A 65 10.03 40.15 -27.30
N VAL A 66 10.58 40.33 -28.49
CA VAL A 66 11.78 41.13 -28.72
C VAL A 66 11.38 42.38 -29.48
N LYS A 67 11.83 43.51 -28.97
CA LYS A 67 11.79 44.80 -29.69
C LYS A 67 13.20 45.12 -30.13
N TYR A 68 13.41 45.24 -31.42
CA TYR A 68 14.72 45.46 -31.99
C TYR A 68 14.66 46.56 -33.07
N LYS A 69 15.79 47.20 -33.27
CA LYS A 69 15.95 48.26 -34.26
C LYS A 69 17.00 47.84 -35.27
N VAL A 70 16.65 47.86 -36.54
CA VAL A 70 17.61 47.67 -37.63
C VAL A 70 18.20 49.05 -37.97
N LEU A 71 19.46 49.25 -37.61
CA LEU A 71 20.10 50.57 -37.67
C LEU A 71 20.17 51.10 -39.09
N SER A 72 20.39 50.25 -40.09
CA SER A 72 20.42 50.61 -41.50
C SER A 72 19.10 51.16 -42.04
N GLU A 73 18.00 50.66 -41.51
CA GLU A 73 16.66 51.07 -41.96
C GLU A 73 16.05 52.16 -41.07
N GLY A 74 16.62 52.33 -39.87
CA GLY A 74 16.08 53.26 -38.88
C GLY A 74 14.72 52.80 -38.30
N LEU A 75 14.25 51.60 -38.64
CA LEU A 75 12.96 51.04 -38.25
C LEU A 75 13.07 50.19 -37.00
N THR A 76 12.02 50.26 -36.20
CA THR A 76 11.89 49.43 -34.99
C THR A 76 10.83 48.36 -35.22
N TYR A 77 11.22 47.12 -34.98
CA TYR A 77 10.36 45.95 -35.11
C TYR A 77 10.03 45.37 -33.75
N THR A 78 8.87 44.70 -33.68
CA THR A 78 8.50 43.89 -32.53
C THR A 78 8.09 42.51 -33.04
N THR A 79 8.76 41.47 -32.58
CA THR A 79 8.45 40.10 -32.98
C THR A 79 8.41 39.17 -31.78
N ARG A 80 7.68 38.08 -31.94
CA ARG A 80 7.69 36.97 -30.97
C ARG A 80 8.61 35.86 -31.50
N ILE A 81 9.55 35.46 -30.66
CA ILE A 81 10.50 34.42 -30.97
C ILE A 81 10.24 33.25 -29.99
N SER A 82 10.08 32.06 -30.53
CA SER A 82 10.05 30.84 -29.73
C SER A 82 11.36 30.08 -29.95
N PHE A 83 11.92 29.54 -28.88
CA PHE A 83 13.18 28.82 -28.90
C PHE A 83 13.22 27.77 -27.80
N TRP A 84 14.10 26.83 -27.97
CA TRP A 84 14.40 25.77 -27.00
C TRP A 84 15.80 25.97 -26.48
N LEU A 85 15.98 25.70 -25.17
CA LEU A 85 17.28 25.71 -24.53
C LEU A 85 17.50 24.45 -23.74
N ASP A 86 18.73 23.96 -23.76
CA ASP A 86 19.20 22.88 -22.90
C ASP A 86 19.96 23.51 -21.74
N GLY A 87 19.60 23.11 -20.52
CA GLY A 87 20.26 23.57 -19.31
C GLY A 87 20.65 22.41 -18.40
N TYR A 88 21.72 22.61 -17.64
CA TYR A 88 22.13 21.66 -16.61
C TYR A 88 22.76 22.38 -15.42
N PHE A 89 22.66 21.75 -14.26
CA PHE A 89 23.24 22.27 -13.04
C PHE A 89 24.64 21.70 -12.82
N VAL A 90 25.60 22.58 -12.52
CA VAL A 90 26.95 22.22 -12.11
C VAL A 90 27.15 22.73 -10.71
N VAL A 91 27.07 21.86 -9.71
CA VAL A 91 27.17 22.20 -8.29
C VAL A 91 26.17 23.30 -7.91
N ASP A 92 26.60 24.56 -7.87
CA ASP A 92 25.79 25.72 -7.45
C ASP A 92 25.59 26.72 -8.58
N ASP A 93 25.74 26.31 -9.83
CA ASP A 93 25.57 27.14 -11.01
C ASP A 93 24.69 26.47 -12.07
N LEU A 94 23.99 27.29 -12.85
CA LEU A 94 23.17 26.86 -13.96
C LEU A 94 23.85 27.23 -15.27
N GLN A 95 24.18 26.24 -16.07
CA GLN A 95 24.71 26.40 -17.41
C GLN A 95 23.64 26.18 -18.46
N VAL A 96 23.52 27.15 -19.37
CA VAL A 96 22.67 27.05 -20.55
C VAL A 96 23.57 26.72 -21.74
N MET A 97 23.26 25.60 -22.42
CA MET A 97 24.18 25.05 -23.41
C MET A 97 23.78 25.34 -24.84
N ASN A 98 22.64 24.84 -25.26
CA ASN A 98 22.22 24.86 -26.63
C ASN A 98 20.93 25.65 -26.82
N PHE A 99 20.89 26.41 -27.91
CA PHE A 99 19.65 27.05 -28.38
C PHE A 99 19.25 26.44 -29.70
N ARG A 100 17.97 26.21 -29.89
CA ARG A 100 17.43 25.66 -31.14
C ARG A 100 16.04 26.24 -31.43
N THR A 101 15.65 26.24 -32.68
CA THR A 101 14.34 26.76 -33.14
C THR A 101 13.27 25.66 -33.19
N SER A 102 13.67 24.40 -33.16
CA SER A 102 12.77 23.24 -33.20
C SER A 102 12.84 22.44 -31.92
N ALA A 103 11.72 21.80 -31.57
CA ALA A 103 11.64 20.87 -30.46
C ALA A 103 12.63 19.71 -30.63
N PRO A 104 13.33 19.30 -29.57
CA PRO A 104 14.08 18.05 -29.56
C PRO A 104 13.17 16.85 -29.78
N GLU A 105 13.71 15.80 -30.39
CA GLU A 105 13.00 14.53 -30.49
C GLU A 105 12.84 13.85 -29.13
N GLY A 106 11.74 13.15 -28.92
CA GLY A 106 11.51 12.33 -27.71
C GLY A 106 11.03 13.10 -26.50
N LEU A 107 10.66 14.37 -26.63
CA LEU A 107 10.16 15.18 -25.50
C LEU A 107 8.90 14.64 -24.86
N GLU A 108 8.07 13.91 -25.61
CA GLU A 108 6.86 13.26 -25.12
C GLU A 108 7.11 12.19 -24.04
N ASN A 109 8.36 11.77 -23.90
CA ASN A 109 8.77 10.79 -22.89
C ASN A 109 9.29 11.43 -21.58
N HIS A 110 9.30 12.76 -21.51
CA HIS A 110 9.83 13.48 -20.37
C HIS A 110 8.72 14.18 -19.57
N PHE A 111 8.90 14.26 -18.25
CA PHE A 111 7.98 14.99 -17.38
C PHE A 111 8.14 16.49 -17.57
N THR A 112 7.02 17.20 -17.66
CA THR A 112 7.06 18.65 -17.53
C THR A 112 7.34 19.06 -16.08
N GLN A 113 7.96 20.23 -15.89
CA GLN A 113 8.29 20.75 -14.57
C GLN A 113 7.54 22.04 -14.27
N ARG A 114 7.37 22.29 -13.00
CA ARG A 114 6.93 23.59 -12.46
C ARG A 114 8.07 24.63 -12.60
N LEU A 115 7.73 25.89 -12.42
CA LEU A 115 8.72 26.97 -12.43
C LEU A 115 9.70 26.95 -11.24
N ASP A 116 9.45 26.12 -10.24
CA ASP A 116 10.35 25.81 -9.13
C ASP A 116 11.16 24.52 -9.33
N LEU A 117 11.12 23.98 -10.56
CA LEU A 117 11.88 22.81 -11.01
C LEU A 117 11.47 21.49 -10.31
N ILE A 118 10.22 21.37 -9.91
CA ILE A 118 9.64 20.10 -9.45
C ILE A 118 8.87 19.48 -10.62
N PRO A 119 9.11 18.20 -10.96
CA PRO A 119 8.36 17.53 -12.02
C PRO A 119 6.87 17.47 -11.73
N TYR A 120 6.04 17.68 -12.75
CA TYR A 120 4.63 17.37 -12.69
C TYR A 120 4.47 15.87 -12.92
N MET A 121 3.92 15.16 -11.94
CA MET A 121 3.63 13.74 -12.02
C MET A 121 2.26 13.47 -11.38
N ASN A 122 1.34 12.93 -12.16
CA ASN A 122 0.10 12.39 -11.61
C ASN A 122 0.31 10.94 -11.12
N ARG A 123 -0.63 10.42 -10.35
CA ARG A 123 -0.52 9.07 -9.78
C ARG A 123 -0.34 7.96 -10.83
N GLY A 124 -0.90 8.14 -12.03
CA GLY A 124 -0.77 7.19 -13.14
C GLY A 124 0.65 7.12 -13.72
N GLU A 125 1.46 8.17 -13.52
CA GLU A 125 2.83 8.26 -14.02
C GLU A 125 3.88 7.75 -13.03
N TYR A 126 3.50 7.45 -11.77
CA TYR A 126 4.44 6.99 -10.75
C TYR A 126 5.10 5.65 -11.11
N ASP A 127 4.39 4.74 -11.80
CA ASP A 127 4.98 3.50 -12.29
C ASP A 127 6.03 3.75 -13.40
N LEU A 128 5.80 4.75 -14.23
CA LEU A 128 6.77 5.20 -15.24
C LEU A 128 8.03 5.78 -14.58
N ALA A 129 7.85 6.62 -13.58
CA ALA A 129 8.95 7.20 -12.81
C ALA A 129 9.77 6.12 -12.08
N ALA A 130 9.11 5.16 -11.43
CA ALA A 130 9.78 4.03 -10.80
C ALA A 130 10.58 3.19 -11.81
N LYS A 131 9.98 2.90 -12.98
CA LYS A 131 10.65 2.19 -14.08
C LYS A 131 11.87 2.95 -14.60
N HIS A 132 11.79 4.29 -14.68
CA HIS A 132 12.94 5.12 -15.09
C HIS A 132 14.13 4.92 -14.14
N ILE A 133 13.92 5.04 -12.82
CA ILE A 133 14.97 4.82 -11.81
C ILE A 133 15.56 3.41 -11.96
N LEU A 134 14.72 2.38 -12.05
CA LEU A 134 15.19 1.00 -12.20
C LEU A 134 15.97 0.78 -13.49
N SER A 135 15.50 1.30 -14.61
CA SER A 135 16.18 1.15 -15.90
C SER A 135 17.54 1.83 -15.91
N LYS A 136 17.67 2.96 -15.22
CA LYS A 136 18.90 3.75 -15.15
C LYS A 136 19.93 3.17 -14.18
N TYR A 137 19.50 2.76 -12.99
CA TYR A 137 20.41 2.39 -11.89
C TYR A 137 20.42 0.90 -11.56
N TYR A 138 19.44 0.13 -12.08
CA TYR A 138 19.32 -1.31 -11.84
C TYR A 138 18.90 -2.08 -13.11
N PRO A 139 19.63 -1.89 -14.24
CA PRO A 139 19.22 -2.38 -15.56
C PRO A 139 19.08 -3.90 -15.64
N GLU A 140 19.83 -4.66 -14.86
CA GLU A 140 19.73 -6.12 -14.78
C GLU A 140 18.37 -6.60 -14.26
N PHE A 141 17.70 -5.79 -13.43
CA PHE A 141 16.36 -6.07 -12.94
C PHE A 141 15.30 -5.80 -14.01
N SER A 142 15.51 -4.75 -14.80
CA SER A 142 14.60 -4.32 -15.86
C SER A 142 14.60 -5.29 -17.06
N SER A 143 15.71 -5.99 -17.29
CA SER A 143 15.90 -6.90 -18.43
C SER A 143 15.47 -8.35 -18.16
N SER A 144 15.21 -8.71 -16.91
CA SER A 144 14.86 -10.09 -16.52
C SER A 144 13.34 -10.29 -16.56
N THR A 145 12.86 -11.08 -17.53
CA THR A 145 11.45 -11.48 -17.65
C THR A 145 11.06 -12.57 -16.65
N ASP A 146 12.01 -13.29 -16.06
CA ASP A 146 11.77 -14.53 -15.31
C ASP A 146 12.22 -14.49 -13.85
N ASN A 147 12.98 -13.48 -13.43
CA ASN A 147 13.45 -13.40 -12.05
C ASN A 147 12.49 -12.58 -11.19
N VAL A 148 11.82 -13.27 -10.27
CA VAL A 148 11.21 -12.69 -9.06
C VAL A 148 12.36 -12.34 -8.11
N GLY A 149 13.25 -11.42 -8.54
CA GLY A 149 14.34 -10.94 -7.70
C GLY A 149 13.87 -9.76 -6.84
N THR A 150 14.32 -9.72 -5.61
CA THR A 150 14.18 -8.53 -4.76
C THR A 150 15.19 -7.48 -5.18
N ILE A 151 14.78 -6.21 -5.15
CA ILE A 151 15.69 -5.09 -5.33
C ILE A 151 16.48 -4.90 -4.04
N ASP A 152 17.79 -4.99 -4.12
CA ASP A 152 18.65 -4.55 -3.03
C ASP A 152 18.69 -3.02 -3.00
N VAL A 153 17.93 -2.44 -2.08
CA VAL A 153 17.79 -0.97 -1.96
C VAL A 153 19.10 -0.28 -1.62
N MET A 154 20.01 -0.96 -0.89
CA MET A 154 21.34 -0.45 -0.56
C MET A 154 22.24 -0.38 -1.80
N VAL A 155 22.13 -1.37 -2.68
CA VAL A 155 22.85 -1.37 -3.96
C VAL A 155 22.30 -0.26 -4.86
N LEU A 156 20.97 -0.12 -4.94
CA LEU A 156 20.34 0.94 -5.72
C LEU A 156 20.78 2.33 -5.24
N ALA A 157 20.69 2.61 -3.95
CA ALA A 157 21.12 3.89 -3.38
C ALA A 157 22.59 4.21 -3.70
N ARG A 158 23.49 3.24 -3.56
CA ARG A 158 24.92 3.41 -3.92
C ARG A 158 25.12 3.70 -5.41
N ARG A 159 24.40 3.02 -6.30
CA ARG A 159 24.45 3.28 -7.75
C ARG A 159 23.91 4.63 -8.15
N MET A 160 23.01 5.18 -7.35
CA MET A 160 22.53 6.56 -7.49
C MET A 160 23.52 7.60 -6.96
N GLY A 161 24.66 7.15 -6.40
CA GLY A 161 25.71 8.01 -5.83
C GLY A 161 25.43 8.43 -4.39
N LEU A 162 24.52 7.75 -3.69
CA LEU A 162 24.19 8.03 -2.28
C LEU A 162 25.08 7.22 -1.33
N ASN A 163 25.50 7.88 -0.26
CA ASN A 163 26.23 7.26 0.86
C ASN A 163 25.24 7.04 2.03
N VAL A 164 24.88 5.79 2.29
CA VAL A 164 23.92 5.48 3.35
C VAL A 164 24.60 5.44 4.71
N VAL A 165 24.13 6.27 5.63
CA VAL A 165 24.68 6.44 6.98
C VAL A 165 23.57 6.18 8.01
N PHE A 166 23.82 5.30 8.98
CA PHE A 166 22.89 4.99 10.05
C PHE A 166 23.20 5.78 11.31
N LEU A 167 22.23 6.58 11.77
CA LEU A 167 22.32 7.41 12.97
C LEU A 167 21.02 7.32 13.78
N ASN A 168 21.08 7.55 15.08
CA ASN A 168 19.87 7.61 15.92
C ASN A 168 19.24 9.02 15.85
N VAL A 169 18.61 9.33 14.74
CA VAL A 169 17.99 10.65 14.50
C VAL A 169 16.60 10.77 15.10
N SER A 170 15.87 9.67 15.24
CA SER A 170 14.53 9.68 15.84
C SER A 170 14.52 10.03 17.33
N GLU A 171 15.64 9.89 18.03
CA GLU A 171 15.78 10.36 19.43
C GLU A 171 15.82 11.89 19.54
N VAL A 172 16.19 12.57 18.45
CA VAL A 172 16.20 14.03 18.38
C VAL A 172 14.91 14.56 17.76
N ASN A 173 14.39 13.86 16.77
CA ASN A 173 13.14 14.17 16.08
C ASN A 173 12.36 12.88 15.82
N GLU A 174 11.33 12.61 16.61
CA GLU A 174 10.54 11.37 16.59
C GLU A 174 9.97 11.01 15.21
N GLN A 175 9.72 11.99 14.36
CA GLN A 175 9.15 11.76 13.02
C GLN A 175 10.20 11.44 11.96
N GLN A 176 11.50 11.65 12.25
CA GLN A 176 12.57 11.46 11.29
C GLN A 176 12.88 9.97 11.12
N ARG A 177 12.70 9.43 9.92
CA ARG A 177 13.04 8.04 9.57
C ARG A 177 14.25 7.97 8.65
N ALA A 178 14.30 8.83 7.65
CA ALA A 178 15.44 9.01 6.77
C ALA A 178 15.49 10.45 6.28
N MET A 179 16.60 10.86 5.70
CA MET A 179 16.76 12.11 4.97
C MET A 179 17.95 12.01 4.01
N VAL A 180 17.78 12.49 2.78
CA VAL A 180 18.89 12.72 1.86
C VAL A 180 19.41 14.15 2.00
N LYS A 181 20.71 14.31 2.01
CA LYS A 181 21.37 15.61 2.13
C LYS A 181 21.65 16.21 0.76
N PHE A 182 21.08 17.39 0.53
CA PHE A 182 21.34 18.22 -0.66
C PHE A 182 22.41 19.30 -0.40
N ASP A 183 22.88 19.41 0.82
CA ASP A 183 23.89 20.36 1.30
C ASP A 183 24.85 19.68 2.29
N SER A 184 25.78 20.45 2.84
CA SER A 184 26.73 19.95 3.87
C SER A 184 26.41 20.49 5.27
N GLU A 185 25.12 20.75 5.55
CA GLU A 185 24.71 21.17 6.88
C GLU A 185 24.76 20.02 7.89
N PRO A 186 25.21 20.27 9.14
CA PRO A 186 25.29 19.23 10.16
C PRO A 186 23.91 18.71 10.56
N VAL A 187 23.87 17.44 10.96
CA VAL A 187 22.66 16.76 11.43
C VAL A 187 22.86 16.35 12.88
N LYS A 188 21.87 16.64 13.73
CA LYS A 188 21.88 16.21 15.13
C LYS A 188 21.46 14.76 15.24
N ALA A 189 22.26 13.97 15.96
CA ALA A 189 21.99 12.58 16.24
C ALA A 189 22.28 12.26 17.73
N PHE A 190 21.67 11.21 18.23
CA PHE A 190 21.85 10.74 19.60
C PHE A 190 22.90 9.63 19.63
N ASP A 191 23.81 9.72 20.56
CA ASP A 191 24.79 8.67 20.84
C ASP A 191 24.29 7.79 22.00
N PRO A 192 23.94 6.51 21.76
CA PRO A 192 23.46 5.63 22.80
C PRO A 192 24.54 5.23 23.84
N GLU A 193 25.82 5.37 23.51
CA GLU A 193 26.91 5.03 24.45
C GLU A 193 27.16 6.14 25.48
N THR A 194 27.12 7.38 25.05
CA THR A 194 27.33 8.54 25.92
C THR A 194 26.04 9.12 26.48
N GLY A 195 24.91 8.87 25.86
CA GLY A 195 23.61 9.46 26.20
C GLY A 195 23.47 10.93 25.76
N GLU A 196 24.37 11.43 24.91
CA GLU A 196 24.41 12.82 24.48
C GLU A 196 23.98 12.99 23.01
N ILE A 197 23.58 14.22 22.68
CA ILE A 197 23.29 14.62 21.30
C ILE A 197 24.59 15.21 20.72
N PHE A 198 25.00 14.72 19.55
CA PHE A 198 26.13 15.22 18.80
C PHE A 198 25.74 15.73 17.41
N GLU A 199 26.60 16.48 16.76
CA GLU A 199 26.45 16.94 15.39
C GLU A 199 27.29 16.08 14.45
N TYR A 200 26.60 15.41 13.51
CA TYR A 200 27.22 14.69 12.41
C TYR A 200 27.40 15.66 11.23
N PHE A 201 28.64 15.82 10.77
CA PHE A 201 28.93 16.63 9.58
C PHE A 201 28.62 15.85 8.32
N SER A 202 27.45 16.14 7.76
CA SER A 202 27.00 15.48 6.55
C SER A 202 27.58 16.09 5.28
N ASN A 203 27.69 15.28 4.23
CA ASN A 203 28.03 15.73 2.89
C ASN A 203 26.81 15.65 1.97
N MET A 204 26.84 16.43 0.90
CA MET A 204 25.84 16.28 -0.15
C MET A 204 25.88 14.85 -0.72
N GLY A 205 24.72 14.19 -0.78
CA GLY A 205 24.59 12.77 -1.15
C GLY A 205 24.64 11.80 0.02
N ASP A 206 24.83 12.27 1.26
CA ASP A 206 24.60 11.40 2.41
C ASP A 206 23.10 11.14 2.56
N LEU A 207 22.74 9.87 2.63
CA LEU A 207 21.40 9.38 2.96
C LEU A 207 21.42 8.90 4.41
N ILE A 208 20.94 9.73 5.31
CA ILE A 208 20.91 9.44 6.74
C ILE A 208 19.65 8.66 7.04
N VAL A 209 19.80 7.51 7.70
CA VAL A 209 18.71 6.58 8.04
C VAL A 209 18.71 6.33 9.53
N ASP A 210 17.54 6.34 10.15
CA ASP A 210 17.44 6.03 11.58
C ASP A 210 17.88 4.59 11.87
N ALA A 211 18.86 4.44 12.74
CA ALA A 211 19.41 3.14 13.15
C ALA A 211 18.35 2.20 13.76
N LYS A 212 17.26 2.72 14.33
CA LYS A 212 16.15 1.91 14.82
C LYS A 212 15.42 1.13 13.73
N LEU A 213 15.61 1.48 12.45
CA LEU A 213 15.03 0.73 11.33
C LEU A 213 15.79 -0.56 11.01
N LEU A 214 17.00 -0.77 11.56
CA LEU A 214 17.82 -1.97 11.35
C LEU A 214 17.25 -3.23 12.01
N ILE A 215 16.17 -3.12 12.77
CA ILE A 215 15.49 -4.26 13.39
C ILE A 215 14.84 -5.11 12.30
N PRO A 216 15.04 -6.45 12.25
CA PRO A 216 14.53 -7.31 11.17
C PRO A 216 13.03 -7.16 10.87
N ARG A 217 12.21 -6.97 11.90
CA ARG A 217 10.75 -6.77 11.73
C ARG A 217 10.39 -5.46 11.02
N ARG A 218 11.31 -4.49 10.89
CA ARG A 218 11.11 -3.19 10.25
C ARG A 218 11.76 -3.09 8.87
N VAL A 219 12.20 -4.20 8.28
CA VAL A 219 12.88 -4.20 6.98
C VAL A 219 12.04 -3.53 5.88
N GLY A 220 10.72 -3.70 5.89
CA GLY A 220 9.83 -3.05 4.93
C GLY A 220 9.79 -1.52 5.09
N GLU A 221 9.84 -1.03 6.33
CA GLU A 221 9.91 0.40 6.62
C GLU A 221 11.28 0.96 6.24
N LEU A 222 12.35 0.24 6.55
CA LEU A 222 13.71 0.58 6.14
C LEU A 222 13.82 0.75 4.62
N ASN A 223 13.40 -0.26 3.87
CA ASN A 223 13.46 -0.26 2.42
C ASN A 223 12.65 0.90 1.82
N ASN A 224 11.44 1.11 2.31
CA ASN A 224 10.59 2.19 1.82
C ASN A 224 11.18 3.57 2.16
N SER A 225 11.78 3.75 3.35
CA SER A 225 12.42 5.00 3.74
C SER A 225 13.63 5.32 2.87
N ILE A 226 14.50 4.34 2.59
CA ILE A 226 15.65 4.54 1.70
C ILE A 226 15.18 4.90 0.28
N LEU A 227 14.20 4.19 -0.25
CA LEU A 227 13.67 4.46 -1.59
C LEU A 227 12.94 5.80 -1.68
N HIS A 228 12.28 6.24 -0.63
CA HIS A 228 11.68 7.57 -0.53
C HIS A 228 12.73 8.66 -0.76
N GLU A 229 13.87 8.55 -0.09
CA GLU A 229 14.98 9.50 -0.24
C GLU A 229 15.67 9.39 -1.62
N CYS A 230 15.72 8.17 -2.19
CA CYS A 230 16.20 7.98 -3.57
C CYS A 230 15.32 8.73 -4.59
N VAL A 231 14.01 8.79 -4.37
CA VAL A 231 13.10 9.57 -5.23
C VAL A 231 13.37 11.06 -5.11
N HIS A 232 13.56 11.56 -3.88
CA HIS A 232 13.95 12.96 -3.69
C HIS A 232 15.27 13.26 -4.41
N TRP A 233 16.25 12.38 -4.33
CA TRP A 233 17.54 12.54 -4.98
C TRP A 233 17.46 12.58 -6.49
N GLU A 234 16.63 11.77 -7.12
CA GLU A 234 16.49 11.72 -8.58
C GLU A 234 15.64 12.88 -9.13
N TYR A 235 14.45 13.09 -8.57
CA TYR A 235 13.45 13.97 -9.18
C TYR A 235 13.40 15.37 -8.59
N HIS A 236 13.86 15.56 -7.35
CA HIS A 236 13.76 16.86 -6.68
C HIS A 236 15.12 17.57 -6.55
N TRP A 237 16.19 16.94 -7.01
CA TRP A 237 17.54 17.49 -6.94
C TRP A 237 17.65 18.87 -7.59
N GLN A 238 17.03 19.08 -8.77
CA GLN A 238 17.04 20.36 -9.47
C GLN A 238 16.39 21.49 -8.66
N HIS A 239 15.30 21.19 -7.94
CA HIS A 239 14.66 22.15 -7.04
C HIS A 239 15.62 22.60 -5.93
N PHE A 240 16.27 21.66 -5.27
CA PHE A 240 17.21 21.97 -4.19
C PHE A 240 18.48 22.65 -4.71
N ALA A 241 19.02 22.25 -5.85
CA ALA A 241 20.15 22.89 -6.49
C ALA A 241 19.82 24.36 -6.88
N PHE A 242 18.67 24.58 -7.46
CA PHE A 242 18.19 25.91 -7.80
C PHE A 242 17.99 26.79 -6.57
N LYS A 243 17.37 26.26 -5.52
CA LYS A 243 17.18 26.96 -4.23
C LYS A 243 18.53 27.36 -3.61
N ARG A 244 19.50 26.45 -3.61
CA ARG A 244 20.85 26.69 -3.09
C ARG A 244 21.58 27.76 -3.92
N MET A 245 21.55 27.65 -5.25
CA MET A 245 22.11 28.64 -6.16
C MET A 245 21.53 30.03 -5.89
N LEU A 246 20.21 30.14 -5.76
CA LEU A 246 19.56 31.43 -5.46
C LEU A 246 20.01 31.98 -4.10
N SER A 247 20.16 31.14 -3.09
CA SER A 247 20.63 31.55 -1.76
C SER A 247 22.05 32.09 -1.79
N ASN A 248 22.93 31.46 -2.57
CA ASN A 248 24.33 31.86 -2.70
C ASN A 248 24.48 33.19 -3.47
N HIS A 249 23.68 33.40 -4.51
CA HIS A 249 23.80 34.59 -5.36
C HIS A 249 23.02 35.82 -4.87
N TYR A 250 21.90 35.62 -4.21
CA TYR A 250 20.96 36.72 -3.86
C TYR A 250 20.73 36.88 -2.35
N GLY A 251 21.46 36.11 -1.51
CA GLY A 251 21.17 35.99 -0.08
C GLY A 251 19.88 35.18 0.13
N SER A 252 19.50 34.93 1.40
CA SER A 252 18.25 34.21 1.67
C SER A 252 17.08 34.93 1.01
N PRO A 253 16.57 34.48 -0.15
CA PRO A 253 15.44 35.14 -0.78
C PRO A 253 14.27 34.94 0.17
N LYS A 254 13.65 36.03 0.62
CA LYS A 254 12.29 35.92 1.14
C LYS A 254 11.49 35.30 0.01
N LEU A 255 11.17 34.02 0.14
CA LEU A 255 10.26 33.33 -0.76
C LEU A 255 9.02 34.21 -0.84
N ILE A 256 8.82 34.85 -1.98
CA ILE A 256 7.56 35.51 -2.25
C ILE A 256 6.58 34.35 -2.28
N PRO A 257 5.62 34.27 -1.35
CA PRO A 257 4.59 33.27 -1.47
C PRO A 257 3.91 33.53 -2.81
N LEU A 258 4.07 32.62 -3.75
CA LEU A 258 3.21 32.56 -4.92
C LEU A 258 1.82 32.35 -4.34
N ASN A 259 1.03 33.42 -4.28
CA ASN A 259 -0.38 33.40 -3.94
C ASN A 259 -1.19 32.73 -5.06
N LEU A 260 -0.79 31.53 -5.42
CA LEU A 260 -1.53 30.61 -6.25
C LEU A 260 -1.96 29.46 -5.35
N VAL A 261 -3.21 29.52 -5.01
CA VAL A 261 -4.10 28.52 -4.43
C VAL A 261 -3.48 27.11 -4.41
N ASN A 262 -3.25 26.58 -3.21
CA ASN A 262 -3.07 25.16 -2.85
C ASN A 262 -1.83 24.37 -3.31
N ASP A 263 -0.75 24.98 -3.74
CA ASP A 263 0.42 24.23 -4.22
C ASP A 263 1.66 24.45 -3.34
N ASN A 264 1.69 23.77 -2.19
CA ASN A 264 2.90 23.69 -1.37
C ASN A 264 3.93 22.78 -2.08
N PRO A 265 5.11 23.31 -2.50
CA PRO A 265 6.15 22.52 -3.14
C PRO A 265 6.56 21.28 -2.34
N GLU A 266 6.74 21.42 -1.02
CA GLU A 266 7.12 20.35 -0.13
C GLU A 266 6.07 19.23 -0.10
N TYR A 267 4.80 19.60 -0.05
CA TYR A 267 3.70 18.61 -0.10
C TYR A 267 3.70 17.83 -1.42
N SER A 268 3.93 18.51 -2.56
CA SER A 268 3.99 17.85 -3.86
C SER A 268 5.15 16.86 -3.94
N MET A 269 6.36 17.24 -3.49
CA MET A 269 7.52 16.36 -3.44
C MET A 269 7.29 15.15 -2.55
N GLU A 270 6.72 15.34 -1.37
CA GLU A 270 6.38 14.27 -0.45
C GLU A 270 5.35 13.29 -1.03
N CYS A 271 4.31 13.79 -1.72
CA CYS A 271 3.34 12.94 -2.40
C CYS A 271 3.98 12.08 -3.49
N GLN A 272 4.89 12.67 -4.28
CA GLN A 272 5.64 11.95 -5.30
C GLN A 272 6.54 10.87 -4.67
N ALA A 273 7.32 11.22 -3.67
CA ALA A 273 8.22 10.28 -3.01
C ALA A 273 7.46 9.12 -2.34
N LYS A 274 6.39 9.40 -1.60
CA LYS A 274 5.51 8.38 -1.00
C LYS A 274 4.84 7.49 -2.04
N GLY A 275 4.51 8.03 -3.20
CA GLY A 275 3.88 7.27 -4.27
C GLY A 275 4.87 6.43 -5.09
N ILE A 276 6.04 6.94 -5.42
CA ILE A 276 7.00 6.28 -6.31
C ILE A 276 7.81 5.21 -5.58
N ALA A 277 8.24 5.44 -4.34
CA ALA A 277 9.09 4.51 -3.58
C ALA A 277 8.52 3.07 -3.50
N PRO A 278 7.25 2.86 -3.14
CA PRO A 278 6.67 1.52 -3.13
C PRO A 278 6.64 0.87 -4.52
N ARG A 279 6.56 1.67 -5.59
CA ARG A 279 6.54 1.17 -6.98
C ARG A 279 7.92 0.76 -7.48
N ILE A 280 8.98 1.37 -6.95
CA ILE A 280 10.35 0.88 -7.16
C ILE A 280 10.51 -0.49 -6.50
N LEU A 281 10.08 -0.61 -5.24
CA LEU A 281 10.19 -1.85 -4.48
C LEU A 281 9.34 -2.99 -5.06
N MET A 282 8.13 -2.67 -5.52
CA MET A 282 7.11 -3.60 -6.01
C MET A 282 6.68 -3.25 -7.45
N PRO A 283 7.51 -3.52 -8.46
CA PRO A 283 7.23 -3.18 -9.85
C PRO A 283 5.95 -3.83 -10.38
N LYS A 284 5.12 -3.05 -11.08
CA LYS A 284 3.79 -3.43 -11.57
C LYS A 284 3.76 -4.82 -12.20
N ASN A 285 4.53 -5.03 -13.25
CA ASN A 285 4.49 -6.27 -14.04
C ASN A 285 4.85 -7.53 -13.25
N LEU A 286 5.69 -7.40 -12.23
CA LEU A 286 6.13 -8.52 -11.40
C LEU A 286 5.11 -8.83 -10.31
N VAL A 287 4.53 -7.80 -9.71
CA VAL A 287 3.44 -7.96 -8.74
C VAL A 287 2.22 -8.58 -9.41
N GLU A 288 1.81 -8.09 -10.59
CA GLU A 288 0.70 -8.65 -11.37
C GLU A 288 0.91 -10.14 -11.67
N LYS A 289 2.10 -10.53 -12.15
CA LYS A 289 2.43 -11.94 -12.40
C LYS A 289 2.34 -12.78 -11.12
N MET A 290 2.86 -12.28 -10.01
CA MET A 290 2.84 -12.98 -8.72
C MET A 290 1.42 -13.17 -8.20
N VAL A 291 0.57 -12.15 -8.28
CA VAL A 291 -0.83 -12.22 -7.87
C VAL A 291 -1.59 -13.23 -8.73
N ILE A 292 -1.47 -13.13 -10.07
CA ILE A 292 -2.11 -14.05 -11.02
C ILE A 292 -1.63 -15.49 -10.79
N SER A 293 -0.33 -15.72 -10.59
CA SER A 293 0.21 -17.04 -10.27
C SER A 293 -0.37 -17.58 -8.96
N THR A 294 -0.44 -16.74 -7.93
CA THR A 294 -1.01 -17.13 -6.63
C THR A 294 -2.47 -17.51 -6.77
N MET A 295 -3.26 -16.71 -7.48
CA MET A 295 -4.66 -17.03 -7.74
C MET A 295 -4.83 -18.30 -8.57
N GLY A 296 -3.96 -18.50 -9.58
CA GLY A 296 -3.95 -19.70 -10.43
C GLY A 296 -3.59 -20.98 -9.68
N GLU A 297 -2.64 -20.95 -8.77
CA GLU A 297 -2.27 -22.08 -7.91
C GLU A 297 -3.49 -22.60 -7.11
N PHE A 298 -4.29 -21.70 -6.61
CA PHE A 298 -5.49 -22.03 -5.84
C PHE A 298 -6.66 -22.49 -6.70
N SER A 299 -6.85 -21.89 -7.89
CA SER A 299 -7.89 -22.31 -8.84
C SER A 299 -7.63 -23.72 -9.39
N TYR A 300 -6.37 -24.05 -9.67
CA TYR A 300 -5.97 -25.37 -10.17
C TYR A 300 -6.23 -26.49 -9.17
N LEU A 301 -6.18 -26.17 -7.87
CA LEU A 301 -6.42 -27.15 -6.80
C LEU A 301 -7.92 -27.48 -6.60
N GLY A 302 -8.82 -26.90 -7.39
CA GLY A 302 -10.24 -27.28 -7.48
C GLY A 302 -11.07 -26.91 -6.24
N PHE A 303 -10.70 -25.82 -5.57
CA PHE A 303 -11.37 -25.38 -4.34
C PHE A 303 -12.52 -24.44 -4.65
N SER A 304 -13.73 -24.95 -4.50
CA SER A 304 -14.95 -24.16 -4.61
C SER A 304 -15.22 -23.23 -3.44
N ASN A 305 -14.44 -23.33 -2.35
CA ASN A 305 -14.71 -22.67 -1.07
C ASN A 305 -13.63 -21.67 -0.65
N VAL A 306 -12.75 -21.25 -1.57
CA VAL A 306 -11.74 -20.21 -1.27
C VAL A 306 -12.33 -18.86 -1.62
N THR A 307 -12.40 -17.96 -0.66
CA THR A 307 -12.88 -16.61 -0.91
C THR A 307 -11.83 -15.80 -1.65
N GLU A 308 -12.26 -14.89 -2.51
CA GLU A 308 -11.39 -13.88 -3.13
C GLU A 308 -10.54 -13.16 -2.08
N LEU A 309 -11.13 -12.85 -0.94
CA LEU A 309 -10.47 -12.17 0.17
C LEU A 309 -9.31 -12.98 0.74
N SER A 310 -9.48 -14.30 0.93
CA SER A 310 -8.40 -15.18 1.41
C SER A 310 -7.27 -15.30 0.39
N LEU A 311 -7.60 -15.33 -0.90
CA LEU A 311 -6.61 -15.34 -1.97
C LEU A 311 -5.83 -14.04 -2.04
N LEU A 312 -6.51 -12.91 -1.90
CA LEU A 312 -5.87 -11.59 -1.88
C LEU A 312 -5.00 -11.41 -0.64
N ALA A 313 -5.44 -11.84 0.53
CA ALA A 313 -4.61 -11.83 1.74
C ALA A 313 -3.31 -12.62 1.54
N LYS A 314 -3.39 -13.79 0.91
CA LYS A 314 -2.18 -14.59 0.57
C LYS A 314 -1.32 -13.95 -0.51
N ALA A 315 -1.93 -13.31 -1.50
CA ALA A 315 -1.18 -12.55 -2.49
C ALA A 315 -0.45 -11.36 -1.85
N VAL A 316 -1.11 -10.66 -0.91
CA VAL A 316 -0.47 -9.61 -0.10
C VAL A 316 0.73 -10.16 0.67
N ASP A 317 0.57 -11.31 1.35
CA ASP A 317 1.65 -11.95 2.10
C ASP A 317 2.82 -12.35 1.20
N LYS A 318 2.54 -13.00 0.07
CA LYS A 318 3.57 -13.40 -0.90
C LYS A 318 4.32 -12.18 -1.45
N VAL A 319 3.60 -11.12 -1.82
CA VAL A 319 4.21 -9.87 -2.31
C VAL A 319 5.04 -9.21 -1.22
N ALA A 320 4.51 -9.09 0.00
CA ALA A 320 5.24 -8.48 1.13
C ALA A 320 6.55 -9.22 1.42
N ILE A 321 6.51 -10.55 1.48
CA ILE A 321 7.69 -11.39 1.70
C ILE A 321 8.67 -11.30 0.55
N ALA A 322 8.19 -11.47 -0.69
CA ALA A 322 9.04 -11.50 -1.88
C ALA A 322 9.79 -10.20 -2.12
N TYR A 323 9.19 -9.06 -1.79
CA TYR A 323 9.80 -7.74 -2.00
C TYR A 323 10.32 -7.08 -0.72
N HIS A 324 10.32 -7.80 0.41
CA HIS A 324 10.69 -7.23 1.71
C HIS A 324 9.98 -5.91 1.98
N ALA A 325 8.69 -5.85 1.63
CA ALA A 325 7.80 -4.72 1.87
C ALA A 325 6.96 -4.94 3.13
N SER A 326 6.38 -3.87 3.68
CA SER A 326 5.34 -4.05 4.68
C SER A 326 4.08 -4.62 4.03
N ARG A 327 3.30 -5.41 4.78
CA ARG A 327 2.01 -5.93 4.29
C ARG A 327 1.05 -4.81 3.91
N GLN A 328 1.07 -3.69 4.65
CA GLN A 328 0.29 -2.51 4.31
C GLN A 328 0.68 -1.94 2.95
N SER A 329 1.98 -1.79 2.68
CA SER A 329 2.46 -1.32 1.36
C SER A 329 2.07 -2.28 0.24
N ALA A 330 2.21 -3.60 0.48
CA ALA A 330 1.82 -4.61 -0.50
C ALA A 330 0.30 -4.58 -0.79
N LYS A 331 -0.53 -4.43 0.26
CA LYS A 331 -1.98 -4.29 0.12
C LYS A 331 -2.35 -3.06 -0.72
N ILE A 332 -1.82 -1.88 -0.37
CA ILE A 332 -2.06 -0.64 -1.13
C ILE A 332 -1.63 -0.83 -2.59
N ARG A 333 -0.51 -1.52 -2.81
CA ARG A 333 -0.02 -1.80 -4.16
C ARG A 333 -0.97 -2.67 -4.97
N LEU A 334 -1.54 -3.72 -4.38
CA LEU A 334 -2.54 -4.56 -5.04
C LEU A 334 -3.82 -3.76 -5.37
N GLU A 335 -4.26 -2.90 -4.47
CA GLU A 335 -5.39 -1.99 -4.71
C GLU A 335 -5.14 -1.06 -5.90
N GLU A 336 -3.97 -0.43 -5.95
CA GLU A 336 -3.57 0.43 -7.07
C GLU A 336 -3.51 -0.30 -8.42
N LEU A 337 -3.17 -1.59 -8.39
CA LEU A 337 -3.16 -2.46 -9.58
C LEU A 337 -4.53 -3.01 -9.95
N GLY A 338 -5.57 -2.70 -9.17
CA GLY A 338 -6.95 -3.07 -9.45
C GLY A 338 -7.33 -4.49 -9.02
N PHE A 339 -6.48 -5.16 -8.21
CA PHE A 339 -6.78 -6.52 -7.73
C PHE A 339 -7.79 -6.55 -6.58
N SER A 340 -8.02 -5.46 -5.89
CA SER A 340 -9.07 -5.36 -4.90
C SER A 340 -9.54 -3.93 -4.67
N ASN A 341 -10.83 -3.77 -4.39
CA ASN A 341 -11.39 -2.55 -3.79
C ASN A 341 -11.28 -2.63 -2.25
N ASN A 342 -10.15 -3.13 -1.74
CA ASN A 342 -9.97 -3.45 -0.33
C ASN A 342 -9.58 -2.24 0.53
N SER A 343 -10.16 -1.08 0.28
CA SER A 343 -10.12 0.01 1.27
C SER A 343 -10.63 -0.43 2.66
N SER A 344 -11.34 -1.57 2.69
CA SER A 344 -11.92 -2.20 3.86
C SER A 344 -11.11 -3.37 4.45
N ALA A 345 -10.03 -3.84 3.80
CA ALA A 345 -9.24 -4.91 4.37
C ALA A 345 -8.42 -4.39 5.56
N TYR A 346 -8.09 -5.30 6.47
CA TYR A 346 -7.35 -4.98 7.68
C TYR A 346 -5.99 -4.33 7.38
N ASP A 347 -5.65 -3.31 8.14
CA ASP A 347 -4.28 -2.82 8.22
C ASP A 347 -3.44 -3.84 9.00
N TYR A 348 -2.21 -4.07 8.55
CA TYR A 348 -1.30 -4.98 9.24
C TYR A 348 -0.37 -4.18 10.14
N ILE A 349 -0.55 -4.31 11.44
CA ILE A 349 0.26 -3.62 12.45
C ILE A 349 0.87 -4.68 13.38
N ASP A 350 2.18 -4.61 13.60
CA ASP A 350 2.93 -5.44 14.54
C ASP A 350 2.71 -6.96 14.40
N GLY A 351 2.52 -7.44 13.18
CA GLY A 351 2.36 -8.86 12.91
C GLY A 351 0.91 -9.36 12.87
N SER A 352 -0.06 -8.48 13.05
CA SER A 352 -1.50 -8.81 13.05
C SER A 352 -2.29 -7.92 12.12
N TYR A 353 -3.37 -8.46 11.54
CA TYR A 353 -4.34 -7.66 10.79
C TYR A 353 -5.23 -6.89 11.76
N VAL A 354 -5.23 -5.58 11.62
CA VAL A 354 -6.05 -4.65 12.38
C VAL A 354 -7.21 -4.22 11.48
N PRO A 355 -8.47 -4.19 11.98
CA PRO A 355 -9.56 -3.65 11.20
C PRO A 355 -9.26 -2.21 10.77
N SER A 356 -9.43 -1.92 9.50
CA SER A 356 -9.32 -0.53 9.05
C SER A 356 -10.43 0.29 9.70
N HIS A 357 -10.07 1.46 10.22
CA HIS A 357 -11.06 2.41 10.73
C HIS A 357 -11.78 3.05 9.55
N ILE A 358 -12.90 2.47 9.13
CA ILE A 358 -13.82 3.20 8.27
C ILE A 358 -14.78 3.92 9.22
N THR A 359 -14.46 5.18 9.46
CA THR A 359 -15.39 6.08 10.11
C THR A 359 -16.52 6.41 9.15
N SER A 360 -17.75 6.51 9.63
CA SER A 360 -18.80 7.14 8.83
C SER A 360 -18.41 8.59 8.54
N THR A 361 -18.83 9.11 7.39
CA THR A 361 -18.65 10.52 7.03
C THR A 361 -19.20 11.50 8.06
N ASN A 362 -20.08 11.05 8.95
CA ASN A 362 -20.73 11.84 9.98
C ASN A 362 -20.08 11.76 11.38
N GLY A 363 -18.96 11.04 11.55
CA GLY A 363 -18.25 10.95 12.82
C GLY A 363 -18.98 10.17 13.92
N GLU A 364 -19.90 9.27 13.56
CA GLU A 364 -20.76 8.52 14.49
C GLU A 364 -20.10 7.26 15.06
N ILE A 365 -18.89 6.94 14.63
CA ILE A 365 -18.11 5.80 15.12
C ILE A 365 -16.95 6.30 15.98
N TYR A 366 -16.82 5.70 17.17
CA TYR A 366 -15.74 6.00 18.12
C TYR A 366 -14.48 5.17 17.85
N LEU A 367 -13.42 5.58 18.54
CA LEU A 367 -12.12 4.91 18.52
C LEU A 367 -12.24 3.47 18.92
N HIS A 368 -12.24 2.44 18.60
CA HIS A 368 -12.54 1.03 18.91
C HIS A 368 -13.86 0.52 18.32
N GLN A 369 -14.37 1.23 17.34
CA GLN A 369 -15.52 0.78 16.57
C GLN A 369 -15.17 0.72 15.11
N THR A 370 -15.77 -0.23 14.37
CA THR A 370 -15.51 -0.43 12.96
C THR A 370 -16.72 -1.05 12.28
N PHE A 371 -16.86 -0.84 10.98
CA PHE A 371 -17.83 -1.58 10.15
C PHE A 371 -17.22 -2.84 9.54
N THR A 372 -15.91 -3.06 9.69
CA THR A 372 -15.24 -4.21 9.10
C THR A 372 -15.02 -5.31 10.13
N ILE A 373 -15.22 -6.54 9.72
CA ILE A 373 -14.96 -7.74 10.52
C ILE A 373 -14.38 -8.83 9.62
N GLY A 374 -13.37 -9.55 10.10
CA GLY A 374 -12.83 -10.69 9.38
C GLY A 374 -13.79 -11.86 9.38
N PHE A 375 -13.56 -12.75 8.42
CA PHE A 375 -14.40 -13.94 8.31
C PHE A 375 -14.38 -14.78 9.58
N SER A 376 -13.18 -15.01 10.12
CA SER A 376 -13.01 -15.81 11.34
C SER A 376 -13.68 -15.18 12.55
N GLU A 377 -13.50 -13.88 12.70
CA GLU A 377 -14.10 -13.11 13.78
C GLU A 377 -15.64 -13.05 13.65
N LEU A 378 -16.13 -12.94 12.41
CA LEU A 378 -17.57 -12.95 12.14
C LEU A 378 -18.20 -14.28 12.59
N ILE A 379 -17.60 -15.42 12.22
CA ILE A 379 -18.10 -16.74 12.60
C ILE A 379 -18.05 -16.92 14.12
N ASN A 380 -16.96 -16.50 14.76
CA ASN A 380 -16.84 -16.56 16.22
C ASN A 380 -17.93 -15.71 16.91
N LEU A 381 -18.10 -14.48 16.47
CA LEU A 381 -19.12 -13.59 17.02
C LEU A 381 -20.53 -14.12 16.76
N ALA A 382 -20.82 -14.59 15.56
CA ALA A 382 -22.13 -15.17 15.22
C ALA A 382 -22.43 -16.45 16.02
N SER A 383 -21.40 -17.23 16.36
CA SER A 383 -21.56 -18.43 17.20
C SER A 383 -21.92 -18.11 18.65
N THR A 384 -21.56 -16.92 19.15
CA THR A 384 -21.80 -16.50 20.53
C THR A 384 -22.90 -15.43 20.64
N ASN A 385 -23.20 -14.73 19.55
CA ASN A 385 -24.21 -13.67 19.50
C ASN A 385 -25.40 -14.12 18.67
N LYS A 386 -26.51 -14.43 19.36
CA LYS A 386 -27.74 -14.95 18.75
C LYS A 386 -28.36 -13.98 17.77
N GLU A 387 -28.33 -12.68 18.03
CA GLU A 387 -28.91 -11.64 17.18
C GLU A 387 -28.18 -11.58 15.83
N LEU A 388 -26.84 -11.54 15.84
CA LEU A 388 -26.05 -11.59 14.62
C LEU A 388 -26.26 -12.89 13.84
N SER A 389 -26.34 -14.01 14.55
CA SER A 389 -26.65 -15.32 13.97
C SER A 389 -27.99 -15.31 13.22
N GLU A 390 -29.04 -14.79 13.83
CA GLU A 390 -30.37 -14.69 13.22
C GLU A 390 -30.37 -13.79 11.98
N LEU A 391 -29.66 -12.67 12.00
CA LEU A 391 -29.54 -11.75 10.86
C LEU A 391 -28.83 -12.41 9.66
N LEU A 392 -27.78 -13.17 9.91
CA LEU A 392 -27.05 -13.89 8.87
C LEU A 392 -27.86 -15.09 8.33
N LEU A 393 -28.53 -15.86 9.21
CA LEU A 393 -29.33 -17.02 8.84
C LEU A 393 -30.59 -16.64 8.05
N SER A 394 -31.19 -15.51 8.38
CA SER A 394 -32.36 -15.01 7.62
C SER A 394 -32.01 -14.55 6.20
N GLY A 395 -30.72 -14.29 5.93
CA GLY A 395 -30.28 -13.70 4.66
C GLY A 395 -30.60 -12.21 4.53
N GLU A 396 -31.08 -11.55 5.58
CA GLU A 396 -31.30 -10.10 5.61
C GLU A 396 -29.98 -9.33 5.53
N TYR A 397 -28.95 -9.86 6.18
CA TYR A 397 -27.58 -9.38 6.07
C TYR A 397 -26.68 -10.44 5.45
N VAL A 398 -25.73 -9.99 4.66
CA VAL A 398 -24.75 -10.84 3.99
C VAL A 398 -23.33 -10.31 4.25
N TYR A 399 -22.38 -11.24 4.23
CA TYR A 399 -20.97 -10.89 4.30
C TYR A 399 -20.47 -10.51 2.91
N ALA A 400 -20.09 -9.27 2.75
CA ALA A 400 -19.62 -8.71 1.50
C ALA A 400 -18.28 -8.01 1.73
N ASN A 401 -17.18 -8.66 1.38
CA ASN A 401 -15.83 -8.09 1.39
C ASN A 401 -15.45 -7.43 2.73
N THR A 402 -15.49 -8.17 3.83
CA THR A 402 -15.25 -7.73 5.23
C THR A 402 -16.37 -6.92 5.89
N PHE A 403 -17.44 -6.63 5.20
CA PHE A 403 -18.61 -5.98 5.78
C PHE A 403 -19.76 -6.96 5.97
N VAL A 404 -20.56 -6.73 6.99
CA VAL A 404 -21.87 -7.36 7.12
C VAL A 404 -22.90 -6.32 6.70
N CYS A 405 -23.39 -6.47 5.49
CA CYS A 405 -24.20 -5.49 4.81
C CYS A 405 -25.64 -6.00 4.56
N LEU A 406 -26.59 -5.09 4.50
CA LEU A 406 -27.95 -5.40 4.04
C LEU A 406 -27.92 -6.08 2.68
N ASN A 407 -28.65 -7.17 2.53
CA ASN A 407 -28.80 -7.91 1.27
C ASN A 407 -29.78 -7.19 0.34
N ASP A 408 -29.31 -6.11 -0.28
CA ASP A 408 -30.09 -5.25 -1.18
C ASP A 408 -29.20 -4.86 -2.37
N SER A 409 -29.73 -4.92 -3.58
CA SER A 409 -29.01 -4.64 -4.82
C SER A 409 -28.42 -3.22 -4.91
N ARG A 410 -28.91 -2.28 -4.12
CA ARG A 410 -28.33 -0.94 -4.00
C ARG A 410 -26.98 -0.96 -3.29
N TYR A 411 -26.80 -1.90 -2.35
CA TYR A 411 -25.66 -1.92 -1.46
C TYR A 411 -24.67 -3.04 -1.75
N VAL A 412 -25.16 -4.18 -2.26
CA VAL A 412 -24.32 -5.32 -2.60
C VAL A 412 -24.51 -5.74 -4.06
N LYS A 413 -23.44 -6.21 -4.67
CA LYS A 413 -23.44 -6.74 -6.04
C LYS A 413 -22.50 -7.94 -6.12
N VAL A 414 -22.69 -8.77 -7.15
CA VAL A 414 -21.75 -9.86 -7.44
C VAL A 414 -20.47 -9.26 -8.02
N GLY A 415 -19.35 -9.53 -7.37
CA GLY A 415 -18.03 -9.13 -7.82
C GLY A 415 -17.49 -10.00 -8.96
N PRO A 416 -16.30 -9.66 -9.51
CA PRO A 416 -15.70 -10.34 -10.66
C PRO A 416 -15.46 -11.84 -10.46
N PHE A 417 -15.34 -12.29 -9.21
CA PHE A 417 -15.07 -13.69 -8.86
C PHE A 417 -16.30 -14.42 -8.29
N GLY A 418 -17.47 -13.85 -8.45
CA GLY A 418 -18.73 -14.47 -8.01
C GLY A 418 -19.09 -14.26 -6.54
N HIS A 419 -18.29 -13.52 -5.79
CA HIS A 419 -18.58 -13.15 -4.39
C HIS A 419 -19.26 -11.79 -4.29
N LEU A 420 -20.03 -11.60 -3.21
CA LEU A 420 -20.68 -10.31 -2.95
C LEU A 420 -19.64 -9.26 -2.55
N VAL A 421 -19.76 -8.09 -3.12
CA VAL A 421 -18.97 -6.90 -2.81
C VAL A 421 -19.89 -5.70 -2.64
N LEU A 422 -19.44 -4.67 -1.94
CA LEU A 422 -20.21 -3.44 -1.78
C LEU A 422 -20.27 -2.66 -3.10
N THR A 423 -21.37 -1.96 -3.30
CA THR A 423 -21.52 -0.98 -4.38
C THR A 423 -20.83 0.34 -4.01
N GLU A 424 -20.66 1.25 -4.97
CA GLU A 424 -20.15 2.59 -4.70
C GLU A 424 -21.05 3.38 -3.74
N GLU A 425 -22.37 3.18 -3.82
CA GLU A 425 -23.32 3.81 -2.90
C GLU A 425 -23.09 3.36 -1.47
N ALA A 426 -22.91 2.06 -1.23
CA ALA A 426 -22.59 1.52 0.08
C ALA A 426 -21.22 1.98 0.59
N LEU A 427 -20.21 2.05 -0.26
CA LEU A 427 -18.87 2.51 0.10
C LEU A 427 -18.81 4.01 0.45
N ASN A 428 -19.69 4.82 -0.16
CA ASN A 428 -19.76 6.26 0.15
C ASN A 428 -20.36 6.53 1.54
N ASP A 429 -21.23 5.66 2.04
CA ASP A 429 -21.78 5.77 3.39
C ASP A 429 -22.14 4.39 3.95
N VAL A 430 -21.13 3.68 4.45
CA VAL A 430 -21.28 2.33 5.02
C VAL A 430 -22.21 2.30 6.23
N SER A 431 -22.40 3.43 6.92
CA SER A 431 -23.27 3.51 8.08
C SER A 431 -24.76 3.29 7.75
N LYS A 432 -25.15 3.46 6.50
CA LYS A 432 -26.55 3.25 6.06
C LYS A 432 -26.93 1.79 5.90
N CYS A 433 -25.96 0.93 5.64
CA CYS A 433 -26.26 -0.43 5.19
C CYS A 433 -25.45 -1.52 5.89
N CYS A 434 -24.39 -1.18 6.64
CA CYS A 434 -23.50 -2.16 7.27
C CYS A 434 -23.67 -2.17 8.79
N LEU A 435 -23.51 -3.35 9.39
CA LEU A 435 -23.44 -3.50 10.82
C LEU A 435 -22.12 -2.93 11.36
N ALA A 436 -22.16 -2.30 12.52
CA ALA A 436 -21.01 -1.80 13.25
C ALA A 436 -20.60 -2.76 14.38
N PHE A 437 -19.31 -2.85 14.61
CA PHE A 437 -18.71 -3.70 15.63
C PHE A 437 -17.82 -2.87 16.56
N SER A 438 -17.86 -3.17 17.86
CA SER A 438 -16.82 -2.75 18.81
C SER A 438 -15.75 -3.82 18.86
N TYR A 439 -14.49 -3.43 19.00
CA TYR A 439 -13.40 -4.37 19.21
C TYR A 439 -12.52 -3.95 20.38
N GLU A 440 -12.00 -4.96 21.09
CA GLU A 440 -11.01 -4.78 22.14
C GLU A 440 -9.67 -5.33 21.67
N TYR A 441 -8.61 -4.61 22.00
CA TYR A 441 -7.25 -4.99 21.71
C TYR A 441 -6.71 -5.84 22.85
N LEU A 442 -6.50 -7.12 22.59
CA LEU A 442 -5.86 -8.02 23.54
C LEU A 442 -4.37 -8.11 23.22
N SER A 443 -3.53 -7.37 23.97
CA SER A 443 -2.07 -7.49 23.89
C SER A 443 -1.62 -8.62 24.80
N PHE A 444 -1.12 -9.70 24.22
CA PHE A 444 -0.38 -10.71 24.99
C PHE A 444 1.08 -10.26 25.13
N ASN A 445 1.57 -10.20 26.37
CA ASN A 445 2.95 -9.78 26.73
C ASN A 445 4.09 -10.61 26.12
N SER A 446 3.80 -11.54 25.23
CA SER A 446 4.78 -12.36 24.50
C SER A 446 5.22 -11.77 23.14
N GLY A 447 4.76 -10.59 22.78
CA GLY A 447 5.30 -9.82 21.64
C GLY A 447 4.94 -10.30 20.24
N LEU A 448 4.08 -11.30 20.06
CA LEU A 448 3.89 -11.95 18.77
C LEU A 448 2.46 -12.08 18.23
N SER A 449 1.42 -11.80 18.99
CA SER A 449 0.06 -11.78 18.45
C SER A 449 -0.83 -10.74 19.14
N THR A 450 -1.42 -9.92 18.34
CA THR A 450 -2.49 -9.01 18.73
C THR A 450 -3.79 -9.68 18.31
N GLN A 451 -4.60 -10.09 19.27
CA GLN A 451 -5.96 -10.56 18.99
C GLN A 451 -6.95 -9.44 19.26
N TYR A 452 -7.97 -9.34 18.40
CA TYR A 452 -9.11 -8.47 18.61
C TYR A 452 -10.30 -9.33 19.03
N GLU A 453 -10.97 -8.91 20.09
CA GLU A 453 -12.25 -9.46 20.47
C GLU A 453 -13.33 -8.51 19.97
N TYR A 454 -14.25 -9.02 19.16
CA TYR A 454 -15.33 -8.24 18.56
C TYR A 454 -16.62 -8.44 19.33
N THR A 455 -17.39 -7.36 19.48
CA THR A 455 -18.76 -7.41 19.94
C THR A 455 -19.65 -6.66 18.96
N LEU A 456 -20.88 -7.16 18.73
CA LEU A 456 -21.87 -6.44 17.94
C LEU A 456 -22.17 -5.14 18.66
N PHE A 457 -21.88 -4.04 17.99
CA PHE A 457 -22.09 -2.70 18.56
C PHE A 457 -23.56 -2.30 18.39
N LYS A 458 -24.21 -1.99 19.51
CA LYS A 458 -25.53 -1.39 19.53
C LYS A 458 -25.39 0.12 19.66
N LEU A 459 -25.62 0.83 18.57
CA LEU A 459 -25.82 2.27 18.62
C LEU A 459 -27.01 2.58 19.55
N SER A 460 -27.15 3.84 19.98
CA SER A 460 -28.34 4.26 20.73
C SER A 460 -29.61 3.81 20.00
N ASP A 461 -30.72 3.60 20.70
CA ASP A 461 -31.95 3.06 20.07
C ASP A 461 -32.35 3.80 18.78
N ALA A 462 -32.09 5.10 18.68
CA ALA A 462 -32.34 5.89 17.49
C ALA A 462 -31.32 5.59 16.36
N ASP A 463 -30.04 5.38 16.70
CA ASP A 463 -28.98 5.10 15.75
C ASP A 463 -28.98 3.63 15.34
N TYR A 464 -29.33 2.73 16.25
CA TYR A 464 -29.52 1.32 16.00
C TYR A 464 -30.69 1.07 15.04
N GLY A 465 -31.81 1.76 15.24
CA GLY A 465 -32.92 1.78 14.29
C GLY A 465 -32.49 2.27 12.90
N ARG A 466 -31.54 3.19 12.84
CA ARG A 466 -30.99 3.75 11.61
C ARG A 466 -30.07 2.76 10.87
N ILE A 467 -29.23 2.02 11.58
CA ILE A 467 -28.33 1.01 10.99
C ILE A 467 -29.07 -0.28 10.67
N LEU A 468 -29.82 -0.85 11.62
CA LEU A 468 -30.53 -2.11 11.41
C LEU A 468 -31.71 -2.01 10.44
N ASN A 469 -32.34 -0.85 10.35
CA ASN A 469 -33.53 -0.69 9.51
C ASN A 469 -33.26 0.12 8.24
N GLY A 470 -32.02 0.62 8.03
CA GLY A 470 -31.73 1.54 6.94
C GLY A 470 -32.51 2.86 7.03
N PHE A 471 -33.05 3.20 8.21
CA PHE A 471 -34.02 4.25 8.37
C PHE A 471 -33.44 5.49 9.04
N ASN A 472 -33.56 6.59 8.33
CA ASN A 472 -33.79 7.89 8.96
C ASN A 472 -35.25 7.96 9.37
N GLN A 473 -35.59 8.43 10.57
CA GLN A 473 -36.98 8.56 11.04
C GLN A 473 -37.89 9.38 10.12
N ASN A 474 -37.32 10.01 9.07
CA ASN A 474 -38.03 10.77 8.05
C ASN A 474 -37.90 10.18 6.63
N ALA A 475 -37.29 9.01 6.47
CA ALA A 475 -37.27 8.33 5.17
C ALA A 475 -38.50 7.43 5.08
N GLU A 476 -39.23 7.51 3.97
CA GLU A 476 -40.24 6.51 3.61
C GLU A 476 -39.63 5.13 3.80
N VAL A 477 -40.40 4.22 4.42
CA VAL A 477 -40.03 2.82 4.61
C VAL A 477 -39.68 2.25 3.24
N LEU A 478 -38.40 2.19 2.92
CA LEU A 478 -37.94 1.47 1.74
C LEU A 478 -38.18 0.00 2.05
N ASP A 479 -39.09 -0.61 1.27
CA ASP A 479 -39.31 -2.04 1.36
C ASP A 479 -38.07 -2.75 0.83
N VAL A 480 -37.16 -3.03 1.73
CA VAL A 480 -35.81 -3.61 1.47
C VAL A 480 -35.90 -4.99 0.82
N ARG A 481 -37.12 -5.57 0.74
CA ARG A 481 -37.34 -6.95 0.30
C ARG A 481 -37.53 -7.12 -1.21
N GLU A 482 -37.75 -6.07 -1.96
CA GLU A 482 -38.07 -6.23 -3.37
C GLU A 482 -36.90 -6.52 -4.30
N GLU A 483 -35.64 -6.25 -3.88
CA GLU A 483 -34.47 -6.47 -4.74
C GLU A 483 -33.27 -7.09 -3.98
N ALA A 484 -33.52 -8.05 -3.10
CA ALA A 484 -32.43 -8.78 -2.44
C ALA A 484 -31.55 -9.52 -3.46
N VAL A 485 -30.25 -9.44 -3.30
CA VAL A 485 -29.30 -10.21 -4.10
C VAL A 485 -29.30 -11.65 -3.61
N ALA A 486 -29.26 -12.61 -4.52
CA ALA A 486 -29.14 -14.02 -4.14
C ALA A 486 -27.87 -14.23 -3.32
N LEU A 487 -27.97 -15.08 -2.27
CA LEU A 487 -26.79 -15.46 -1.47
C LEU A 487 -25.77 -16.12 -2.39
N ASP A 488 -24.53 -15.68 -2.31
CA ASP A 488 -23.41 -16.38 -2.95
C ASP A 488 -23.04 -17.66 -2.19
N ASN A 489 -22.26 -18.53 -2.82
CA ASN A 489 -21.83 -19.80 -2.23
C ASN A 489 -21.11 -19.60 -0.89
N PHE A 490 -20.46 -18.44 -0.70
CA PHE A 490 -19.74 -18.14 0.53
C PHE A 490 -20.67 -17.80 1.69
N ASN A 491 -21.73 -17.01 1.44
CA ASN A 491 -22.73 -16.72 2.45
C ASN A 491 -23.57 -17.95 2.80
N VAL A 492 -23.84 -18.83 1.84
CA VAL A 492 -24.42 -20.15 2.11
C VAL A 492 -23.52 -20.94 3.05
N TYR A 493 -22.22 -20.97 2.79
CA TYR A 493 -21.24 -21.63 3.65
C TYR A 493 -21.18 -21.05 5.09
N ILE A 494 -21.28 -19.72 5.23
CA ILE A 494 -21.42 -19.09 6.57
C ILE A 494 -22.64 -19.63 7.31
N GLN A 495 -23.78 -19.70 6.64
CA GLN A 495 -25.03 -20.22 7.21
C GLN A 495 -24.91 -21.71 7.62
N GLU A 496 -24.26 -22.52 6.79
CA GLU A 496 -23.97 -23.93 7.10
C GLU A 496 -23.09 -24.05 8.34
N ILE A 497 -21.99 -23.27 8.43
CA ILE A 497 -21.10 -23.28 9.60
C ILE A 497 -21.86 -22.89 10.87
N ILE A 498 -22.64 -21.83 10.85
CA ILE A 498 -23.41 -21.36 12.01
C ILE A 498 -24.40 -22.45 12.45
N THR A 499 -25.11 -23.05 11.48
CA THR A 499 -26.13 -24.05 11.77
C THR A 499 -25.53 -25.37 12.24
N GLU A 500 -24.50 -25.87 11.55
CA GLU A 500 -23.94 -27.21 11.79
C GLU A 500 -23.02 -27.25 13.03
N ASN A 501 -22.51 -26.11 13.47
CA ASN A 501 -21.49 -26.07 14.53
C ASN A 501 -21.97 -25.43 15.84
N ALA A 502 -23.21 -25.00 15.94
CA ALA A 502 -23.75 -24.38 17.16
C ALA A 502 -23.50 -25.24 18.41
N GLY A 503 -23.73 -26.54 18.34
CA GLY A 503 -23.48 -27.45 19.46
C GLY A 503 -21.98 -27.75 19.72
N ILE A 504 -21.13 -27.64 18.69
CA ILE A 504 -19.68 -27.88 18.82
C ILE A 504 -19.04 -26.76 19.63
N VAL A 505 -19.47 -25.50 19.38
CA VAL A 505 -18.98 -24.33 20.11
C VAL A 505 -19.25 -24.46 21.60
N ASP A 506 -20.47 -24.87 21.99
CA ASP A 506 -20.82 -25.10 23.38
C ASP A 506 -19.88 -26.08 24.05
N TYR A 507 -19.51 -27.17 23.38
CA TYR A 507 -18.59 -28.17 23.95
C TYR A 507 -17.15 -27.65 24.03
N LEU A 508 -16.66 -26.90 23.06
CA LEU A 508 -15.30 -26.34 23.05
C LEU A 508 -15.09 -25.28 24.15
N TYR A 509 -16.15 -24.60 24.57
CA TYR A 509 -16.07 -23.56 25.59
C TYR A 509 -16.55 -24.01 26.96
N ASP A 510 -17.06 -25.23 27.11
CA ASP A 510 -17.41 -25.79 28.45
C ASP A 510 -16.16 -26.20 29.22
N VAL A 511 -15.71 -25.31 30.10
CA VAL A 511 -14.50 -25.51 30.93
C VAL A 511 -14.58 -26.69 31.90
N ARG A 512 -15.74 -27.34 32.02
CA ARG A 512 -15.95 -28.51 32.90
C ARG A 512 -15.61 -29.82 32.18
N LEU A 513 -15.48 -29.80 30.86
CA LEU A 513 -15.22 -30.98 30.05
C LEU A 513 -13.72 -31.20 29.84
N SER A 514 -13.27 -32.43 29.94
CA SER A 514 -11.93 -32.83 29.49
C SER A 514 -11.87 -32.86 27.96
N PHE A 515 -10.66 -32.90 27.38
CA PHE A 515 -10.47 -32.99 25.93
C PHE A 515 -11.19 -34.23 25.35
N GLU A 516 -11.09 -35.36 26.04
CA GLU A 516 -11.71 -36.63 25.62
C GLU A 516 -13.24 -36.53 25.63
N GLU A 517 -13.82 -35.84 26.61
CA GLU A 517 -15.26 -35.58 26.68
C GLU A 517 -15.70 -34.66 25.57
N VAL A 518 -14.96 -33.59 25.31
CA VAL A 518 -15.24 -32.67 24.20
C VAL A 518 -15.26 -33.42 22.88
N VAL A 519 -14.19 -34.16 22.57
CA VAL A 519 -14.10 -34.96 21.32
C VAL A 519 -15.24 -35.99 21.24
N SER A 520 -15.54 -36.70 22.33
CA SER A 520 -16.63 -37.66 22.35
C SER A 520 -17.99 -37.01 22.06
N LYS A 521 -18.28 -35.87 22.69
CA LYS A 521 -19.52 -35.13 22.46
C LYS A 521 -19.62 -34.61 21.02
N ILE A 522 -18.50 -34.14 20.42
CA ILE A 522 -18.47 -33.73 19.01
C ILE A 522 -18.73 -34.93 18.08
N VAL A 523 -18.13 -36.11 18.37
CA VAL A 523 -18.38 -37.34 17.59
C VAL A 523 -19.87 -37.72 17.66
N ASP A 524 -20.47 -37.68 18.86
CA ASP A 524 -21.88 -37.99 19.05
C ASP A 524 -22.78 -36.93 18.38
N TYR A 525 -22.41 -35.65 18.42
CA TYR A 525 -23.12 -34.58 17.74
C TYR A 525 -23.10 -34.74 16.22
N ARG A 526 -21.96 -35.18 15.65
CA ARG A 526 -21.83 -35.48 14.21
C ARG A 526 -22.52 -36.77 13.82
N GLY A 527 -22.94 -37.59 14.79
CA GLY A 527 -23.57 -38.88 14.55
C GLY A 527 -22.62 -39.93 14.00
N TYR A 528 -21.30 -39.77 14.20
CA TYR A 528 -20.32 -40.71 13.66
C TYR A 528 -20.30 -42.03 14.46
N ASP A 529 -20.49 -43.12 13.75
CA ASP A 529 -20.16 -44.44 14.27
C ASP A 529 -18.62 -44.69 14.21
N ASN A 530 -18.17 -45.88 14.67
CA ASN A 530 -16.74 -46.22 14.66
C ASN A 530 -16.16 -46.31 13.24
N GLN A 531 -16.93 -46.66 12.23
CA GLN A 531 -16.45 -46.77 10.85
C GLN A 531 -16.35 -45.38 10.21
N GLU A 532 -17.35 -44.56 10.41
CA GLU A 532 -17.36 -43.17 9.93
C GLU A 532 -16.28 -42.34 10.61
N PHE A 533 -16.12 -42.47 11.93
CA PHE A 533 -15.03 -41.84 12.65
C PHE A 533 -13.65 -42.20 12.07
N MET A 534 -13.41 -43.49 11.78
CA MET A 534 -12.17 -43.90 11.12
C MET A 534 -12.02 -43.30 9.73
N ALA A 535 -13.07 -43.31 8.93
CA ALA A 535 -13.05 -42.79 7.57
C ALA A 535 -12.78 -41.30 7.55
N GLN A 536 -13.37 -40.54 8.48
CA GLN A 536 -13.25 -39.08 8.53
C GLN A 536 -11.93 -38.62 9.18
N THR A 537 -11.33 -39.39 10.10
CA THR A 537 -10.12 -38.99 10.84
C THR A 537 -8.85 -39.68 10.39
N ASN A 538 -8.97 -40.77 9.63
CA ASN A 538 -7.86 -41.67 9.29
C ASN A 538 -7.06 -42.12 10.52
N LEU A 539 -7.76 -42.32 11.66
CA LEU A 539 -7.21 -42.85 12.91
C LEU A 539 -7.55 -44.30 13.06
N HIS A 540 -6.72 -45.03 13.86
CA HIS A 540 -6.89 -46.47 14.07
C HIS A 540 -8.26 -46.77 14.71
N ARG A 541 -8.91 -47.90 14.30
CA ARG A 541 -10.23 -48.36 14.75
C ARG A 541 -10.47 -48.37 16.27
N ASN A 542 -9.41 -48.59 17.06
CA ASN A 542 -9.49 -48.62 18.51
C ASN A 542 -9.32 -47.24 19.17
N PHE A 543 -9.07 -46.19 18.39
CA PHE A 543 -8.76 -44.87 18.93
C PHE A 543 -9.96 -44.27 19.67
N LEU A 544 -11.12 -44.25 19.05
CA LEU A 544 -12.35 -43.72 19.66
C LEU A 544 -12.72 -44.47 20.97
N GLY A 545 -12.57 -45.80 20.98
CA GLY A 545 -12.81 -46.59 22.19
C GLY A 545 -11.85 -46.27 23.33
N LYS A 546 -10.57 -46.03 23.03
CA LYS A 546 -9.57 -45.61 24.02
C LYS A 546 -9.85 -44.19 24.53
N LEU A 547 -10.22 -43.30 23.65
CA LEU A 547 -10.58 -41.93 23.97
C LEU A 547 -11.76 -41.88 24.94
N ARG A 548 -12.82 -42.62 24.68
CA ARG A 548 -14.00 -42.76 25.55
C ARG A 548 -13.73 -43.43 26.90
N GLN A 549 -12.62 -44.15 27.04
CA GLN A 549 -12.20 -44.72 28.31
C GLN A 549 -11.33 -43.82 29.16
N PHE A 550 -11.15 -42.57 28.74
CA PHE A 550 -10.35 -41.53 29.44
C PHE A 550 -8.92 -41.98 29.79
N LYS A 551 -8.32 -42.86 28.99
CA LYS A 551 -6.92 -43.26 29.14
C LYS A 551 -6.04 -42.22 28.46
N GLY A 552 -6.09 -41.00 28.99
CA GLY A 552 -5.41 -39.84 28.46
C GLY A 552 -3.89 -40.01 28.53
N THR A 553 -3.28 -40.02 27.38
CA THR A 553 -1.86 -39.73 27.17
C THR A 553 -1.79 -38.46 26.33
N SER A 554 -0.71 -37.68 26.44
CA SER A 554 -0.52 -36.53 25.59
C SER A 554 -0.65 -36.91 24.11
N TYR A 555 -1.52 -36.25 23.38
CA TYR A 555 -1.73 -36.50 21.96
C TYR A 555 -0.63 -35.83 21.14
N GLU A 556 -0.17 -36.54 20.09
CA GLU A 556 0.73 -35.96 19.11
C GLU A 556 -0.01 -34.92 18.27
N GLU A 557 0.70 -33.89 17.84
CA GLU A 557 0.18 -32.78 17.07
C GLU A 557 -0.58 -33.23 15.81
N MET A 558 -0.02 -34.18 15.06
CA MET A 558 -0.68 -34.73 13.87
C MET A 558 -1.97 -35.44 14.19
N THR A 559 -2.06 -36.09 15.36
CA THR A 559 -3.29 -36.75 15.83
C THR A 559 -4.37 -35.71 16.14
N LEU A 560 -3.99 -34.57 16.76
CA LEU A 560 -4.91 -33.49 17.03
C LEU A 560 -5.41 -32.86 15.73
N LEU A 561 -4.52 -32.65 14.75
CA LEU A 561 -4.90 -32.14 13.42
C LEU A 561 -5.85 -33.10 12.69
N LYS A 562 -5.61 -34.41 12.75
CA LYS A 562 -6.52 -35.40 12.15
C LYS A 562 -7.89 -35.43 12.81
N LEU A 563 -7.94 -35.28 14.13
CA LEU A 563 -9.20 -35.14 14.86
C LEU A 563 -9.91 -33.83 14.45
N PHE A 564 -9.18 -32.73 14.42
CA PHE A 564 -9.72 -31.44 14.08
C PHE A 564 -10.36 -31.43 12.69
N VAL A 565 -9.63 -31.92 11.69
CA VAL A 565 -10.09 -31.98 10.29
C VAL A 565 -11.22 -33.02 10.15
N GLY A 566 -11.06 -34.21 10.69
CA GLY A 566 -12.03 -35.29 10.54
C GLY A 566 -13.36 -35.01 11.25
N LEU A 567 -13.35 -34.29 12.35
CA LEU A 567 -14.55 -33.82 13.03
C LEU A 567 -15.17 -32.58 12.41
N LYS A 568 -14.57 -32.07 11.34
CA LYS A 568 -15.01 -30.88 10.63
C LYS A 568 -15.21 -29.68 11.56
N ILE A 569 -14.28 -29.49 12.50
CA ILE A 569 -14.31 -28.33 13.41
C ILE A 569 -13.88 -27.11 12.60
N PRO A 570 -14.62 -25.99 12.63
CA PRO A 570 -14.23 -24.77 11.91
C PRO A 570 -12.85 -24.29 12.33
N THR A 571 -12.05 -23.87 11.36
CA THR A 571 -10.62 -23.52 11.52
C THR A 571 -10.37 -22.48 12.60
N ILE A 572 -11.31 -21.58 12.81
CA ILE A 572 -11.29 -20.57 13.85
C ILE A 572 -11.11 -21.14 15.27
N TYR A 573 -11.54 -22.37 15.50
CA TYR A 573 -11.42 -23.03 16.81
C TYR A 573 -10.15 -23.88 16.96
N LEU A 574 -9.22 -23.81 16.00
CA LEU A 574 -7.99 -24.62 16.00
C LEU A 574 -7.15 -24.40 17.27
N GLU A 575 -6.87 -23.14 17.60
CA GLU A 575 -6.10 -22.81 18.81
C GLU A 575 -6.83 -23.25 20.09
N LYS A 576 -8.14 -23.02 20.15
CA LYS A 576 -8.96 -23.45 21.28
C LYS A 576 -8.97 -24.96 21.44
N PHE A 577 -9.09 -25.69 20.32
CA PHE A 577 -9.07 -27.17 20.33
C PHE A 577 -7.73 -27.71 20.84
N PHE A 578 -6.61 -27.11 20.39
CA PHE A 578 -5.28 -27.47 20.88
C PHE A 578 -5.09 -27.13 22.36
N ALA A 579 -5.58 -25.97 22.80
CA ALA A 579 -5.50 -25.53 24.19
C ALA A 579 -6.23 -26.50 25.15
N ILE A 580 -7.42 -26.98 24.76
CA ILE A 580 -8.16 -27.99 25.54
C ILE A 580 -7.37 -29.32 25.66
N ALA A 581 -6.63 -29.70 24.61
CA ALA A 581 -5.74 -30.85 24.60
C ALA A 581 -4.43 -30.62 25.40
N GLY A 582 -4.28 -29.48 26.05
CA GLY A 582 -3.07 -29.11 26.79
C GLY A 582 -1.85 -28.85 25.90
N ARG A 583 -2.10 -28.44 24.65
CA ARG A 583 -1.07 -28.11 23.66
C ARG A 583 -1.24 -26.67 23.20
N THR A 584 -0.13 -26.04 22.83
CA THR A 584 -0.10 -24.73 22.17
C THR A 584 0.45 -24.91 20.76
N ILE A 585 -0.16 -24.22 19.82
CA ILE A 585 0.38 -24.13 18.46
C ILE A 585 1.62 -23.24 18.52
N ASN A 586 2.76 -23.76 18.04
CA ASN A 586 3.97 -22.96 17.96
C ASN A 586 3.90 -22.02 16.73
N PRO A 587 3.72 -20.72 16.91
CA PRO A 587 3.60 -19.79 15.79
C PRO A 587 4.90 -19.57 15.02
N THR A 588 6.05 -20.05 15.57
CA THR A 588 7.36 -19.94 14.92
C THR A 588 7.75 -21.21 14.15
N ASP A 589 6.97 -22.31 14.27
CA ASP A 589 7.19 -23.52 13.47
C ASP A 589 6.67 -23.30 12.03
N PRO A 590 7.55 -23.30 11.02
CA PRO A 590 7.16 -23.08 9.63
C PRO A 590 6.11 -24.08 9.13
N LYS A 591 6.20 -25.33 9.62
CA LYS A 591 5.25 -26.39 9.27
C LYS A 591 3.87 -26.09 9.83
N MET A 592 3.79 -25.68 11.09
CA MET A 592 2.51 -25.31 11.70
C MET A 592 1.92 -24.03 11.10
N GLN A 593 2.75 -23.06 10.79
CA GLN A 593 2.31 -21.87 10.04
C GLN A 593 1.66 -22.26 8.71
N TYR A 594 2.31 -23.17 7.97
CA TYR A 594 1.75 -23.64 6.69
C TYR A 594 0.45 -24.42 6.90
N ILE A 595 0.37 -25.32 7.90
CA ILE A 595 -0.83 -26.09 8.20
C ILE A 595 -1.98 -25.16 8.63
N THR A 596 -1.72 -24.19 9.49
CA THR A 596 -2.72 -23.21 9.92
C THR A 596 -3.23 -22.39 8.72
N GLN A 597 -2.33 -21.96 7.85
CA GLN A 597 -2.71 -21.29 6.60
C GLN A 597 -3.50 -22.23 5.67
N LEU A 598 -3.08 -23.48 5.54
CA LEU A 598 -3.79 -24.48 4.75
C LEU A 598 -5.23 -24.63 5.23
N LEU A 599 -5.43 -24.82 6.52
CA LEU A 599 -6.76 -25.00 7.12
C LEU A 599 -7.61 -23.72 7.03
N SER A 600 -7.01 -22.53 7.12
CA SER A 600 -7.74 -21.26 6.96
C SER A 600 -8.22 -21.02 5.54
N VAL A 601 -7.57 -21.63 4.55
CA VAL A 601 -7.94 -21.54 3.13
C VAL A 601 -8.92 -22.63 2.73
N TYR A 602 -8.75 -23.81 3.28
CA TYR A 602 -9.51 -25.01 2.90
C TYR A 602 -10.51 -25.38 3.98
N HIS A 603 -11.58 -24.61 4.09
CA HIS A 603 -12.67 -24.93 4.98
C HIS A 603 -13.30 -26.29 4.59
N GLY A 604 -13.41 -27.21 5.55
CA GLY A 604 -14.00 -28.52 5.30
C GLY A 604 -13.18 -29.47 4.42
N ILE A 605 -11.86 -29.28 4.37
CA ILE A 605 -10.96 -30.22 3.67
C ILE A 605 -11.16 -31.66 4.17
N ASP A 606 -11.27 -32.63 3.26
CA ASP A 606 -11.27 -34.02 3.62
C ASP A 606 -9.90 -34.50 4.12
N ILE A 607 -9.91 -35.54 4.94
CA ILE A 607 -8.71 -36.02 5.62
C ILE A 607 -7.64 -36.56 4.67
N ASP A 608 -8.02 -37.21 3.57
CA ASP A 608 -7.07 -37.79 2.62
C ASP A 608 -6.33 -36.67 1.86
N LYS A 609 -7.07 -35.63 1.48
CA LYS A 609 -6.52 -34.45 0.83
C LYS A 609 -5.62 -33.67 1.78
N PHE A 610 -6.05 -33.49 3.03
CA PHE A 610 -5.24 -32.86 4.07
C PHE A 610 -3.91 -33.58 4.25
N GLU A 611 -3.93 -34.92 4.47
CA GLU A 611 -2.70 -35.69 4.64
C GLU A 611 -1.77 -35.63 3.42
N LYS A 612 -2.35 -35.63 2.23
CA LYS A 612 -1.57 -35.51 0.99
C LYS A 612 -0.85 -34.16 0.90
N LEU A 613 -1.52 -33.08 1.24
CA LEU A 613 -0.92 -31.74 1.22
C LEU A 613 0.13 -31.55 2.32
N VAL A 614 -0.14 -32.03 3.52
CA VAL A 614 0.83 -31.95 4.62
C VAL A 614 2.11 -32.74 4.34
N LYS A 615 2.03 -33.87 3.62
CA LYS A 615 3.22 -34.64 3.17
C LYS A 615 4.08 -33.90 2.14
N GLN A 616 3.56 -32.91 1.47
CA GLN A 616 4.30 -32.09 0.48
C GLN A 616 5.05 -30.93 1.12
N ILE A 617 4.83 -30.67 2.41
CA ILE A 617 5.55 -29.60 3.13
C ILE A 617 7.01 -30.04 3.28
N PRO A 618 7.99 -29.26 2.86
CA PRO A 618 9.40 -29.53 3.13
C PRO A 618 9.65 -29.63 4.64
N ALA A 619 10.49 -30.60 5.03
CA ALA A 619 10.86 -30.81 6.43
C ALA A 619 11.67 -29.66 6.98
#